data_fc5636c31d16283de13227401c683be2
#
_entry.id   fc5636c31d16283de13227401c683be2
#
_cell.length_a   1.000
_cell.length_b   1.000
_cell.length_c   1.000
_cell.angle_alpha   90.00
_cell.angle_beta   90.00
_cell.angle_gamma   90.00
#
_symmetry.space_group_name_H-M   'P 1'
#
loop_
_entity.id
_entity.type
_entity.pdbx_description
1 polymer ?
#
loop_
_entity_poly.entity_id
_entity_poly.type
_entity_poly.pdbx_seq_one_letter_code
_entity_poly.pdbx_strand_id
1 'polypeptide(L)'
;MKTLKIGDLTAKYPIIQGGMGVGISLHSLAGAVAKAGGIGIISTAQIGFKDPEFLKAPMEANLRAIGEELKKAREIAPKGIIGFNIMVATRNYAQYVKEAVKAGADIIISGAGLPVSLPELVEGAKTKIAPIVSTAKSALVICKMWDRKYK
;
A
#
# COMPACT_ATOMS: atom_id res chain seq x y z
N MET A 1 -2.52 -23.50 -9.88
CA MET A 1 -3.21 -22.42 -9.10
C MET A 1 -3.53 -21.29 -10.07
N LYS A 2 -4.72 -20.68 -9.99
CA LYS A 2 -5.08 -19.58 -10.92
C LYS A 2 -4.29 -18.31 -10.54
N THR A 3 -3.93 -17.50 -11.54
CA THR A 3 -3.32 -16.18 -11.33
C THR A 3 -4.33 -15.19 -10.75
N LEU A 4 -3.86 -14.19 -10.01
CA LEU A 4 -4.68 -13.08 -9.54
C LEU A 4 -4.46 -11.85 -10.44
N LYS A 5 -5.54 -11.34 -11.02
CA LYS A 5 -5.51 -10.09 -11.80
C LYS A 5 -6.18 -8.95 -11.04
N ILE A 6 -5.52 -7.79 -10.98
CA ILE A 6 -6.04 -6.54 -10.40
C ILE A 6 -5.74 -5.44 -11.42
N GLY A 7 -6.72 -5.09 -12.25
CA GLY A 7 -6.49 -4.25 -13.42
C GLY A 7 -5.47 -4.90 -14.36
N ASP A 8 -4.38 -4.20 -14.65
CA ASP A 8 -3.25 -4.66 -15.48
C ASP A 8 -2.18 -5.42 -14.66
N LEU A 9 -2.27 -5.46 -13.34
CA LEU A 9 -1.37 -6.26 -12.49
C LEU A 9 -1.77 -7.74 -12.56
N THR A 10 -0.76 -8.62 -12.70
CA THR A 10 -0.98 -10.08 -12.69
C THR A 10 0.01 -10.73 -11.73
N ALA A 11 -0.47 -11.19 -10.57
CA ALA A 11 0.32 -11.99 -9.65
C ALA A 11 0.26 -13.48 -10.04
N LYS A 12 1.41 -14.15 -10.02
CA LYS A 12 1.54 -15.59 -10.33
C LYS A 12 0.69 -16.43 -9.39
N TYR A 13 0.65 -16.07 -8.12
CA TYR A 13 -0.14 -16.72 -7.09
C TYR A 13 -1.18 -15.75 -6.53
N PRO A 14 -2.42 -16.21 -6.22
CA PRO A 14 -3.47 -15.38 -5.65
C PRO A 14 -3.26 -15.18 -4.13
N ILE A 15 -2.07 -14.68 -3.77
CA ILE A 15 -1.65 -14.47 -2.39
C ILE A 15 -1.26 -13.01 -2.23
N ILE A 16 -1.94 -12.33 -1.32
CA ILE A 16 -1.62 -10.96 -0.90
C ILE A 16 -1.15 -11.03 0.55
N GLN A 17 0.09 -10.66 0.80
CA GLN A 17 0.62 -10.59 2.16
C GLN A 17 0.00 -9.42 2.92
N GLY A 18 -0.45 -9.63 4.15
CA GLY A 18 -0.98 -8.59 5.00
C GLY A 18 0.08 -7.61 5.47
N GLY A 19 -0.24 -6.32 5.48
CA GLY A 19 0.63 -5.28 6.03
C GLY A 19 0.58 -5.27 7.54
N MET A 20 1.65 -5.69 8.23
CA MET A 20 1.78 -5.70 9.68
C MET A 20 2.78 -4.63 10.15
N GLY A 21 2.34 -3.71 10.98
CA GLY A 21 3.18 -2.76 11.72
C GLY A 21 3.52 -3.32 13.12
N VAL A 22 4.46 -2.78 13.85
CA VAL A 22 5.50 -1.84 13.45
C VAL A 22 6.75 -2.66 13.09
N GLY A 23 7.37 -2.38 11.93
CA GLY A 23 8.63 -3.00 11.56
C GLY A 23 8.57 -4.46 11.11
N ILE A 24 7.39 -5.10 11.04
CA ILE A 24 7.23 -6.48 10.59
C ILE A 24 7.21 -6.54 9.05
N SER A 25 6.23 -5.88 8.43
CA SER A 25 6.09 -5.87 6.98
C SER A 25 6.88 -4.71 6.37
N LEU A 26 8.18 -4.89 6.24
CA LEU A 26 9.10 -3.99 5.55
C LEU A 26 9.63 -4.62 4.26
N HIS A 27 10.64 -4.01 3.64
CA HIS A 27 11.21 -4.42 2.35
C HIS A 27 11.56 -5.91 2.26
N SER A 28 12.11 -6.51 3.31
CA SER A 28 12.57 -7.90 3.28
C SER A 28 11.42 -8.88 3.10
N LEU A 29 10.36 -8.74 3.89
CA LEU A 29 9.18 -9.60 3.78
C LEU A 29 8.39 -9.32 2.50
N ALA A 30 8.07 -8.05 2.22
CA ALA A 30 7.33 -7.68 1.01
C ALA A 30 8.08 -8.05 -0.26
N GLY A 31 9.39 -7.81 -0.31
CA GLY A 31 10.24 -8.18 -1.44
C GLY A 31 10.31 -9.70 -1.65
N ALA A 32 10.44 -10.48 -0.57
CA ALA A 32 10.47 -11.94 -0.66
C ALA A 32 9.14 -12.52 -1.19
N VAL A 33 8.00 -12.01 -0.71
CA VAL A 33 6.66 -12.42 -1.20
C VAL A 33 6.48 -12.06 -2.68
N ALA A 34 6.85 -10.84 -3.06
CA ALA A 34 6.77 -10.38 -4.44
C ALA A 34 7.69 -11.18 -5.38
N LYS A 35 8.91 -11.51 -4.94
CA LYS A 35 9.86 -12.37 -5.66
C LYS A 35 9.32 -13.79 -5.85
N ALA A 36 8.60 -14.31 -4.88
CA ALA A 36 7.95 -15.62 -4.97
C ALA A 36 6.73 -15.62 -5.93
N GLY A 37 6.22 -14.45 -6.33
CA GLY A 37 5.11 -14.30 -7.28
C GLY A 37 3.76 -14.00 -6.64
N GLY A 38 3.72 -13.68 -5.34
CA GLY A 38 2.58 -13.06 -4.66
C GLY A 38 2.62 -11.54 -4.75
N ILE A 39 1.79 -10.88 -3.98
CA ILE A 39 1.78 -9.42 -3.81
C ILE A 39 2.38 -9.09 -2.43
N GLY A 40 3.55 -8.45 -2.43
CA GLY A 40 4.23 -8.01 -1.22
C GLY A 40 3.69 -6.67 -0.74
N ILE A 41 3.37 -6.55 0.56
CA ILE A 41 2.77 -5.34 1.11
C ILE A 41 3.63 -4.82 2.27
N ILE A 42 4.07 -3.57 2.15
CA ILE A 42 4.78 -2.83 3.20
C ILE A 42 3.76 -2.10 4.07
N SER A 43 3.92 -2.17 5.39
CA SER A 43 3.08 -1.42 6.33
C SER A 43 3.65 -0.04 6.59
N THR A 44 2.83 1.00 6.46
CA THR A 44 3.23 2.38 6.76
C THR A 44 3.12 2.74 8.25
N ALA A 45 2.62 1.84 9.10
CA ALA A 45 2.48 2.10 10.54
C ALA A 45 3.84 2.33 11.18
N GLN A 46 4.16 3.59 11.49
CA GLN A 46 5.44 4.04 12.04
C GLN A 46 6.65 3.50 11.26
N ILE A 47 6.56 3.48 9.94
CA ILE A 47 7.56 2.87 9.05
C ILE A 47 8.97 3.45 9.23
N GLY A 48 9.07 4.72 9.61
CA GLY A 48 10.32 5.44 9.88
C GLY A 48 10.90 5.24 11.28
N PHE A 49 10.39 4.28 12.07
CA PHE A 49 10.77 4.11 13.49
C PHE A 49 12.27 3.86 13.74
N LYS A 50 13.02 3.46 12.71
CA LYS A 50 14.48 3.29 12.75
C LYS A 50 15.27 4.56 12.43
N ASP A 51 14.58 5.60 11.93
CA ASP A 51 15.23 6.88 11.62
C ASP A 51 15.68 7.55 12.93
N PRO A 52 16.94 7.99 13.05
CA PRO A 52 17.45 8.67 14.26
C PRO A 52 16.63 9.90 14.67
N GLU A 53 15.98 10.55 13.71
CA GLU A 53 15.14 11.72 13.94
C GLU A 53 13.66 11.40 14.18
N PHE A 54 13.29 10.12 14.19
CA PHE A 54 11.88 9.71 14.29
C PHE A 54 11.16 10.33 15.49
N LEU A 55 11.80 10.41 16.65
CA LEU A 55 11.18 11.01 17.84
C LEU A 55 10.98 12.53 17.75
N LYS A 56 11.78 13.22 16.93
CA LYS A 56 11.71 14.67 16.73
C LYS A 56 10.78 15.04 15.59
N ALA A 57 10.81 14.28 14.50
CA ALA A 57 10.12 14.55 13.26
C ALA A 57 9.51 13.24 12.67
N PRO A 58 8.52 12.63 13.38
CA PRO A 58 8.01 11.30 13.00
C PRO A 58 7.35 11.28 11.62
N MET A 59 6.74 12.38 11.20
CA MET A 59 6.10 12.44 9.89
C MET A 59 7.13 12.40 8.76
N GLU A 60 8.15 13.26 8.83
CA GLU A 60 9.22 13.35 7.84
C GLU A 60 10.01 12.04 7.76
N ALA A 61 10.29 11.43 8.90
CA ALA A 61 10.93 10.12 8.97
C ALA A 61 10.08 9.03 8.29
N ASN A 62 8.78 9.02 8.52
CA ASN A 62 7.88 8.07 7.86
C ASN A 62 7.80 8.29 6.34
N LEU A 63 7.74 9.54 5.88
CA LEU A 63 7.70 9.84 4.44
C LEU A 63 9.00 9.41 3.74
N ARG A 64 10.17 9.68 4.33
CA ARG A 64 11.46 9.19 3.80
C ARG A 64 11.48 7.65 3.72
N ALA A 65 11.07 7.00 4.80
CA ALA A 65 11.08 5.55 4.90
C ALA A 65 10.16 4.85 3.88
N ILE A 66 9.04 5.46 3.47
CA ILE A 66 8.18 4.92 2.40
C ILE A 66 8.98 4.71 1.11
N GLY A 67 9.71 5.73 0.65
CA GLY A 67 10.53 5.63 -0.55
C GLY A 67 11.68 4.65 -0.41
N GLU A 68 12.39 4.68 0.73
CA GLU A 68 13.52 3.80 0.99
C GLU A 68 13.14 2.32 1.08
N GLU A 69 12.05 2.01 1.79
CA GLU A 69 11.58 0.64 1.95
C GLU A 69 11.09 0.06 0.62
N LEU A 70 10.41 0.85 -0.21
CA LEU A 70 10.02 0.39 -1.55
C LEU A 70 11.24 0.16 -2.44
N LYS A 71 12.23 1.06 -2.42
CA LYS A 71 13.47 0.89 -3.18
C LYS A 71 14.18 -0.41 -2.81
N LYS A 72 14.39 -0.68 -1.52
CA LYS A 72 15.00 -1.92 -1.03
C LYS A 72 14.18 -3.17 -1.42
N ALA A 73 12.85 -3.09 -1.37
CA ALA A 73 11.98 -4.19 -1.80
C ALA A 73 12.10 -4.46 -3.31
N ARG A 74 12.27 -3.42 -4.14
CA ARG A 74 12.54 -3.53 -5.58
C ARG A 74 13.89 -4.17 -5.89
N GLU A 75 14.90 -3.96 -5.07
CA GLU A 75 16.19 -4.66 -5.22
C GLU A 75 16.04 -6.18 -5.06
N ILE A 76 15.13 -6.64 -4.15
CA ILE A 76 14.82 -8.05 -3.94
C ILE A 76 13.94 -8.61 -5.07
N ALA A 77 12.96 -7.83 -5.51
CA ALA A 77 11.96 -8.22 -6.52
C ALA A 77 11.76 -7.12 -7.57
N PRO A 78 12.68 -6.94 -8.53
CA PRO A 78 12.61 -5.85 -9.52
C PRO A 78 11.34 -5.83 -10.36
N LYS A 79 10.76 -7.00 -10.64
CA LYS A 79 9.51 -7.18 -11.42
C LYS A 79 8.34 -7.67 -10.56
N GLY A 80 8.51 -7.73 -9.25
CA GLY A 80 7.46 -8.18 -8.33
C GLY A 80 6.41 -7.10 -8.09
N ILE A 81 5.21 -7.50 -7.70
CA ILE A 81 4.14 -6.57 -7.31
C ILE A 81 4.33 -6.20 -5.85
N ILE A 82 4.58 -4.92 -5.59
CA ILE A 82 4.85 -4.40 -4.25
C ILE A 82 3.95 -3.19 -3.98
N GLY A 83 3.29 -3.21 -2.85
CA GLY A 83 2.41 -2.13 -2.45
C GLY A 83 2.53 -1.75 -0.98
N PHE A 84 1.64 -0.88 -0.55
CA PHE A 84 1.56 -0.41 0.83
C PHE A 84 0.20 -0.66 1.45
N ASN A 85 0.19 -0.99 2.73
CA ASN A 85 -0.97 -0.90 3.59
C ASN A 85 -0.94 0.43 4.34
N ILE A 86 -1.98 1.25 4.17
CA ILE A 86 -2.09 2.59 4.76
C ILE A 86 -3.43 2.70 5.47
N MET A 87 -3.41 2.95 6.78
CA MET A 87 -4.62 3.09 7.58
C MET A 87 -5.27 4.47 7.35
N VAL A 88 -6.56 4.48 6.99
CA VAL A 88 -7.35 5.71 6.80
C VAL A 88 -7.35 6.59 8.05
N ALA A 89 -7.40 5.97 9.24
CA ALA A 89 -7.38 6.68 10.50
C ALA A 89 -6.05 7.37 10.84
N THR A 90 -5.00 7.16 10.04
CA THR A 90 -3.72 7.84 10.24
C THR A 90 -3.86 9.34 9.97
N ARG A 91 -3.38 10.18 10.89
CA ARG A 91 -3.49 11.65 10.81
C ARG A 91 -3.01 12.24 9.47
N ASN A 92 -1.99 11.63 8.87
CA ASN A 92 -1.36 12.11 7.64
C ASN A 92 -1.63 11.16 6.45
N TYR A 93 -2.79 10.52 6.43
CA TYR A 93 -3.18 9.52 5.42
C TYR A 93 -2.90 9.94 3.98
N ALA A 94 -3.39 11.11 3.59
CA ALA A 94 -3.24 11.62 2.23
C ALA A 94 -1.77 11.81 1.81
N GLN A 95 -0.92 12.25 2.73
CA GLN A 95 0.51 12.44 2.47
C GLN A 95 1.22 11.11 2.29
N TYR A 96 0.88 10.10 3.09
CA TYR A 96 1.44 8.74 2.96
C TYR A 96 1.02 8.10 1.63
N VAL A 97 -0.25 8.26 1.22
CA VAL A 97 -0.72 7.79 -0.09
C VAL A 97 0.06 8.46 -1.22
N LYS A 98 0.17 9.80 -1.21
CA LYS A 98 0.90 10.54 -2.24
C LYS A 98 2.38 10.16 -2.31
N GLU A 99 3.04 9.96 -1.17
CA GLU A 99 4.45 9.54 -1.15
C GLU A 99 4.61 8.10 -1.66
N ALA A 100 3.69 7.17 -1.32
CA ALA A 100 3.69 5.82 -1.86
C ALA A 100 3.50 5.79 -3.39
N VAL A 101 2.59 6.62 -3.91
CA VAL A 101 2.38 6.79 -5.36
C VAL A 101 3.64 7.35 -6.02
N LYS A 102 4.21 8.42 -5.48
CA LYS A 102 5.45 9.05 -5.97
C LYS A 102 6.62 8.07 -5.99
N ALA A 103 6.73 7.21 -4.98
CA ALA A 103 7.74 6.17 -4.90
C ALA A 103 7.53 5.04 -5.94
N GLY A 104 6.36 4.94 -6.58
CA GLY A 104 6.05 3.93 -7.60
C GLY A 104 5.47 2.64 -7.04
N ALA A 105 4.62 2.73 -6.02
CA ALA A 105 3.86 1.58 -5.51
C ALA A 105 2.93 1.01 -6.58
N ASP A 106 2.86 -0.32 -6.71
CA ASP A 106 1.95 -0.97 -7.66
C ASP A 106 0.51 -0.97 -7.14
N ILE A 107 0.33 -1.08 -5.83
CA ILE A 107 -0.99 -1.12 -5.19
C ILE A 107 -0.96 -0.47 -3.81
N ILE A 108 -2.06 0.19 -3.45
CA ILE A 108 -2.31 0.69 -2.10
C ILE A 108 -3.55 0.01 -1.55
N ILE A 109 -3.40 -0.61 -0.39
CA ILE A 109 -4.47 -1.26 0.36
C ILE A 109 -4.79 -0.38 1.57
N SER A 110 -6.04 0.04 1.71
CA SER A 110 -6.45 0.94 2.80
C SER A 110 -7.63 0.40 3.59
N GLY A 111 -7.49 0.46 4.90
CA GLY A 111 -8.50 0.06 5.87
C GLY A 111 -8.43 0.91 7.13
N ALA A 112 -8.98 0.42 8.25
CA ALA A 112 -9.18 1.19 9.48
C ALA A 112 -9.98 2.48 9.22
N GLY A 113 -11.07 2.35 8.50
CA GLY A 113 -11.95 3.39 7.98
C GLY A 113 -12.29 3.15 6.50
N LEU A 114 -13.27 3.88 5.97
CA LEU A 114 -13.62 3.82 4.55
C LEU A 114 -12.73 4.78 3.75
N PRO A 115 -11.92 4.28 2.79
CA PRO A 115 -11.00 5.12 2.03
C PRO A 115 -11.69 5.87 0.87
N VAL A 116 -12.67 6.71 1.19
CA VAL A 116 -13.53 7.40 0.21
C VAL A 116 -12.72 8.29 -0.74
N SER A 117 -11.69 8.95 -0.23
CA SER A 117 -10.84 9.86 -1.01
C SER A 117 -9.66 9.16 -1.73
N LEU A 118 -9.48 7.87 -1.53
CA LEU A 118 -8.31 7.17 -2.08
C LEU A 118 -8.17 7.28 -3.61
N PRO A 119 -9.24 7.15 -4.42
CA PRO A 119 -9.12 7.33 -5.87
C PRO A 119 -8.59 8.71 -6.28
N GLU A 120 -9.02 9.78 -5.59
CA GLU A 120 -8.55 11.15 -5.82
C GLU A 120 -7.05 11.30 -5.53
N LEU A 121 -6.57 10.63 -4.47
CA LEU A 121 -5.17 10.70 -4.06
C LEU A 121 -4.22 9.96 -5.02
N VAL A 122 -4.74 9.06 -5.84
CA VAL A 122 -3.97 8.30 -6.84
C VAL A 122 -4.29 8.69 -8.29
N GLU A 123 -5.06 9.77 -8.48
CA GLU A 123 -5.48 10.23 -9.81
C GLU A 123 -4.27 10.42 -10.73
N GLY A 124 -4.38 9.93 -11.98
CA GLY A 124 -3.30 9.98 -12.97
C GLY A 124 -2.16 8.98 -12.75
N ALA A 125 -2.14 8.23 -11.64
CA ALA A 125 -1.12 7.22 -11.38
C ALA A 125 -1.51 5.83 -11.91
N LYS A 126 -0.51 4.98 -12.12
CA LYS A 126 -0.73 3.54 -12.46
C LYS A 126 -1.06 2.69 -11.25
N THR A 127 -0.88 3.21 -10.05
CA THR A 127 -1.08 2.54 -8.77
C THR A 127 -2.51 2.04 -8.63
N LYS A 128 -2.70 0.75 -8.35
CA LYS A 128 -4.01 0.16 -8.07
C LYS A 128 -4.41 0.42 -6.62
N ILE A 129 -5.70 0.39 -6.36
CA ILE A 129 -6.24 0.62 -5.02
C ILE A 129 -7.18 -0.51 -4.60
N ALA A 130 -7.15 -0.85 -3.32
CA ALA A 130 -8.04 -1.84 -2.75
C ALA A 130 -8.51 -1.40 -1.34
N PRO A 131 -9.82 -1.31 -1.10
CA PRO A 131 -10.32 -1.04 0.23
C PRO A 131 -10.35 -2.33 1.07
N ILE A 132 -10.05 -2.22 2.36
CA ILE A 132 -10.34 -3.28 3.32
C ILE A 132 -11.75 -3.05 3.84
N VAL A 133 -12.58 -4.07 3.76
CA VAL A 133 -13.97 -4.03 4.18
C VAL A 133 -14.29 -5.22 5.09
N SER A 134 -15.20 -5.02 6.04
CA SER A 134 -15.61 -6.06 7.00
C SER A 134 -16.92 -6.77 6.62
N THR A 135 -17.68 -6.21 5.68
CA THR A 135 -18.97 -6.74 5.25
C THR A 135 -19.19 -6.56 3.75
N ALA A 136 -20.01 -7.41 3.13
CA ALA A 136 -20.43 -7.25 1.74
C ALA A 136 -21.14 -5.90 1.52
N LYS A 137 -21.91 -5.43 2.51
CA LYS A 137 -22.57 -4.12 2.44
C LYS A 137 -21.56 -2.98 2.35
N SER A 138 -20.49 -2.99 3.16
CA SER A 138 -19.45 -1.97 3.08
C SER A 138 -18.68 -2.01 1.76
N ALA A 139 -18.45 -3.21 1.19
CA ALA A 139 -17.88 -3.34 -0.15
C ALA A 139 -18.75 -2.68 -1.22
N LEU A 140 -20.05 -2.97 -1.23
CA LEU A 140 -20.99 -2.36 -2.17
C LEU A 140 -21.07 -0.84 -2.03
N VAL A 141 -21.05 -0.33 -0.79
CA VAL A 141 -21.07 1.11 -0.53
C VAL A 141 -19.84 1.80 -1.09
N ILE A 142 -18.63 1.31 -0.76
CA ILE A 142 -17.41 1.95 -1.21
C ILE A 142 -17.26 1.88 -2.73
N CYS A 143 -17.58 0.77 -3.37
CA CYS A 143 -17.56 0.64 -4.83
C CYS A 143 -18.51 1.63 -5.50
N LYS A 144 -19.76 1.75 -5.01
CA LYS A 144 -20.72 2.73 -5.54
C LYS A 144 -20.25 4.17 -5.36
N MET A 145 -19.60 4.50 -4.24
CA MET A 145 -19.06 5.83 -4.00
C MET A 145 -17.91 6.15 -4.98
N TRP A 146 -17.01 5.20 -5.20
CA TRP A 146 -15.92 5.36 -6.14
C TRP A 146 -16.42 5.48 -7.58
N ASP A 147 -17.35 4.63 -8.00
CA ASP A 147 -17.97 4.68 -9.35
C ASP A 147 -18.65 6.01 -9.65
N ARG A 148 -19.33 6.61 -8.66
CA ARG A 148 -20.02 7.89 -8.85
C ARG A 148 -19.08 9.08 -8.99
N LYS A 149 -17.96 9.04 -8.29
CA LYS A 149 -17.07 10.19 -8.15
C LYS A 149 -15.91 10.17 -9.15
N TYR A 150 -15.51 8.99 -9.64
CA TYR A 150 -14.26 8.80 -10.39
C TYR A 150 -14.44 7.93 -11.66
N LYS A 151 -15.59 8.07 -12.32
CA LYS A 151 -15.83 7.48 -13.65
C LYS A 151 -15.04 8.18 -14.72
#